data_90d81f33529d58ce9708fb96260b0242
#
_entry.id   90d81f33529d58ce9708fb96260b0242
#
_cell.length_a   1.000
_cell.length_b   1.000
_cell.length_c   1.000
_cell.angle_alpha   90.00
_cell.angle_beta   90.00
_cell.angle_gamma   90.00
#
_symmetry.space_group_name_H-M   'P 1'
#
loop_
_entity.id
_entity.type
_entity.pdbx_description
1 polymer ?
#
loop_
_entity_poly.entity_id
_entity_poly.type
_entity_poly.pdbx_seq_one_letter_code
_entity_poly.pdbx_strand_id
1 'polypeptide(L)'
;MSEYTNVAEIFGEDVFNDAVMQQRLPKKVYKDLKQTILEGKELSLEMADVIAHEMKEWAIEKGATHYTHWFQPLTGVTAEKHDSFITAPLPNGKVLMSFSGKELIKGEPDASSFPSGGLRATFEARGYTAWDCTSPAFVREDDGGAILCIPTAFCSYTGEALDQKTPLLRSMEAVQEQALRLIRLFGNTTSRKVKPSVGVEQEY
;
A
#
# COMPACT_ATOMS: atom_id res chain seq x y z
N MET A 1 -35.96 4.89 -9.06
CA MET A 1 -35.96 3.95 -7.92
C MET A 1 -34.50 3.72 -7.61
N SER A 2 -34.00 4.15 -6.45
CA SER A 2 -32.63 3.85 -6.06
C SER A 2 -32.54 2.34 -5.87
N GLU A 3 -31.72 1.66 -6.67
CA GLU A 3 -31.36 0.29 -6.38
C GLU A 3 -30.74 0.25 -4.97
N TYR A 4 -31.32 -0.57 -4.12
CA TYR A 4 -30.81 -0.76 -2.77
C TYR A 4 -29.50 -1.56 -2.91
N THR A 5 -28.38 -0.85 -2.82
CA THR A 5 -27.07 -1.50 -2.85
C THR A 5 -26.89 -2.28 -1.54
N ASN A 6 -26.78 -3.61 -1.64
CA ASN A 6 -26.47 -4.44 -0.48
C ASN A 6 -24.99 -4.28 -0.11
N VAL A 7 -24.69 -3.45 0.88
CA VAL A 7 -23.33 -3.16 1.32
C VAL A 7 -22.54 -4.42 1.68
N ALA A 8 -23.20 -5.45 2.21
CA ALA A 8 -22.52 -6.70 2.55
C ALA A 8 -22.00 -7.46 1.32
N GLU A 9 -22.64 -7.31 0.15
CA GLU A 9 -22.24 -7.95 -1.09
C GLU A 9 -21.07 -7.23 -1.77
N ILE A 10 -21.03 -5.90 -1.68
CA ILE A 10 -19.99 -5.08 -2.32
C ILE A 10 -18.79 -4.79 -1.41
N PHE A 11 -18.89 -5.10 -0.10
CA PHE A 11 -17.85 -4.77 0.86
C PHE A 11 -16.52 -5.45 0.52
N GLY A 12 -15.51 -4.63 0.22
CA GLY A 12 -14.16 -5.10 -0.11
C GLY A 12 -14.02 -5.68 -1.53
N GLU A 13 -15.00 -5.47 -2.41
CA GLU A 13 -14.96 -5.94 -3.80
C GLU A 13 -13.75 -5.39 -4.56
N ASP A 14 -13.41 -4.12 -4.34
CA ASP A 14 -12.30 -3.43 -5.00
C ASP A 14 -11.04 -3.37 -4.13
N VAL A 15 -10.88 -4.33 -3.22
CA VAL A 15 -9.72 -4.45 -2.34
C VAL A 15 -8.91 -5.70 -2.68
N PHE A 16 -7.61 -5.51 -2.92
CA PHE A 16 -6.65 -6.61 -3.07
C PHE A 16 -6.36 -7.23 -1.71
N ASN A 17 -7.40 -7.83 -1.12
CA ASN A 17 -7.42 -8.38 0.22
C ASN A 17 -6.78 -9.77 0.30
N ASP A 18 -6.77 -10.34 1.49
CA ASP A 18 -6.16 -11.65 1.74
C ASP A 18 -6.77 -12.78 0.88
N ALA A 19 -8.07 -12.76 0.65
CA ALA A 19 -8.75 -13.76 -0.18
C ALA A 19 -8.32 -13.63 -1.65
N VAL A 20 -8.23 -12.42 -2.19
CA VAL A 20 -7.75 -12.14 -3.54
C VAL A 20 -6.28 -12.56 -3.68
N MET A 21 -5.43 -12.19 -2.70
CA MET A 21 -4.03 -12.61 -2.69
C MET A 21 -3.86 -14.12 -2.67
N GLN A 22 -4.66 -14.83 -1.86
CA GLN A 22 -4.62 -16.30 -1.78
C GLN A 22 -5.04 -16.96 -3.09
N GLN A 23 -5.99 -16.37 -3.81
CA GLN A 23 -6.49 -16.90 -5.08
C GLN A 23 -5.49 -16.67 -6.22
N ARG A 24 -4.84 -15.50 -6.27
CA ARG A 24 -4.03 -15.05 -7.41
C ARG A 24 -2.55 -15.37 -7.28
N LEU A 25 -2.00 -15.21 -6.08
CA LEU A 25 -0.58 -15.44 -5.89
C LEU A 25 -0.23 -16.94 -5.90
N PRO A 26 0.91 -17.31 -6.48
CA PRO A 26 1.46 -18.66 -6.31
C PRO A 26 1.54 -19.01 -4.83
N LYS A 27 1.17 -20.23 -4.45
CA LYS A 27 1.07 -20.67 -3.03
C LYS A 27 2.33 -20.37 -2.21
N LYS A 28 3.51 -20.48 -2.83
CA LYS A 28 4.77 -20.17 -2.16
C LYS A 28 4.88 -18.67 -1.89
N VAL A 29 4.65 -17.83 -2.91
CA VAL A 29 4.73 -16.35 -2.79
C VAL A 29 3.75 -15.84 -1.74
N TYR A 30 2.51 -16.35 -1.74
CA TYR A 30 1.51 -15.99 -0.72
C TYR A 30 2.01 -16.32 0.70
N LYS A 31 2.53 -17.54 0.92
CA LYS A 31 3.06 -17.94 2.24
C LYS A 31 4.24 -17.09 2.68
N ASP A 32 5.17 -16.84 1.76
CA ASP A 32 6.37 -16.06 2.02
C ASP A 32 6.00 -14.59 2.32
N LEU A 33 5.02 -14.02 1.60
CA LEU A 33 4.48 -12.68 1.90
C LEU A 33 3.86 -12.63 3.30
N LYS A 34 3.03 -13.60 3.66
CA LYS A 34 2.41 -13.67 5.01
C LYS A 34 3.48 -13.77 6.10
N GLN A 35 4.53 -14.55 5.86
CA GLN A 35 5.65 -14.67 6.80
C GLN A 35 6.44 -13.38 6.91
N THR A 36 6.70 -12.71 5.79
CA THR A 36 7.37 -11.40 5.74
C THR A 36 6.61 -10.34 6.53
N ILE A 37 5.29 -10.27 6.32
CA ILE A 37 4.40 -9.36 7.09
C ILE A 37 4.41 -9.71 8.59
N LEU A 38 4.42 -11.00 8.93
CA LEU A 38 4.42 -11.42 10.33
C LEU A 38 5.76 -11.08 11.03
N GLU A 39 6.86 -11.26 10.33
CA GLU A 39 8.21 -11.06 10.88
C GLU A 39 8.71 -9.62 10.76
N GLY A 40 8.04 -8.77 9.97
CA GLY A 40 8.46 -7.39 9.72
C GLY A 40 9.75 -7.32 8.90
N LYS A 41 9.99 -8.29 8.01
CA LYS A 41 11.16 -8.33 7.14
C LYS A 41 10.95 -7.54 5.87
N GLU A 42 12.04 -7.22 5.20
CA GLU A 42 12.00 -6.65 3.86
C GLU A 42 11.51 -7.66 2.83
N LEU A 43 10.76 -7.17 1.86
CA LEU A 43 10.29 -7.96 0.73
C LEU A 43 11.42 -8.10 -0.30
N SER A 44 11.68 -9.31 -0.78
CA SER A 44 12.62 -9.51 -1.89
C SER A 44 12.04 -8.95 -3.20
N LEU A 45 12.92 -8.45 -4.07
CA LEU A 45 12.49 -7.91 -5.36
C LEU A 45 11.79 -8.98 -6.22
N GLU A 46 12.29 -10.21 -6.21
CA GLU A 46 11.68 -11.34 -6.94
C GLU A 46 10.24 -11.60 -6.48
N MET A 47 10.00 -11.56 -5.19
CA MET A 47 8.65 -11.71 -4.64
C MET A 47 7.77 -10.52 -5.01
N ALA A 48 8.32 -9.32 -4.93
CA ALA A 48 7.61 -8.10 -5.29
C ALA A 48 7.21 -8.06 -6.77
N ASP A 49 8.06 -8.56 -7.67
CA ASP A 49 7.75 -8.65 -9.11
C ASP A 49 6.53 -9.55 -9.37
N VAL A 50 6.45 -10.70 -8.71
CA VAL A 50 5.29 -11.60 -8.83
C VAL A 50 4.03 -10.94 -8.26
N ILE A 51 4.13 -10.29 -7.11
CA ILE A 51 2.98 -9.63 -6.49
C ILE A 51 2.52 -8.44 -7.35
N ALA A 52 3.46 -7.64 -7.86
CA ALA A 52 3.16 -6.50 -8.73
C ALA A 52 2.44 -6.96 -10.01
N HIS A 53 2.90 -8.05 -10.63
CA HIS A 53 2.26 -8.62 -11.80
C HIS A 53 0.80 -9.00 -11.52
N GLU A 54 0.55 -9.80 -10.48
CA GLU A 54 -0.80 -10.25 -10.14
C GLU A 54 -1.71 -9.10 -9.68
N MET A 55 -1.16 -8.14 -8.95
CA MET A 55 -1.88 -6.94 -8.54
C MET A 55 -2.30 -6.07 -9.74
N LYS A 56 -1.40 -5.91 -10.71
CA LYS A 56 -1.69 -5.21 -11.98
C LYS A 56 -2.77 -5.93 -12.78
N GLU A 57 -2.65 -7.25 -12.99
CA GLU A 57 -3.66 -8.01 -13.73
C GLU A 57 -5.04 -7.89 -13.07
N TRP A 58 -5.09 -8.03 -11.74
CA TRP A 58 -6.32 -7.82 -10.99
C TRP A 58 -6.88 -6.41 -11.15
N ALA A 59 -6.03 -5.39 -11.07
CA ALA A 59 -6.47 -4.00 -11.21
C ALA A 59 -6.98 -3.69 -12.63
N ILE A 60 -6.35 -4.26 -13.67
CA ILE A 60 -6.80 -4.14 -15.07
C ILE A 60 -8.17 -4.80 -15.26
N GLU A 61 -8.42 -5.96 -14.65
CA GLU A 61 -9.74 -6.61 -14.68
C GLU A 61 -10.83 -5.74 -14.01
N LYS A 62 -10.43 -4.89 -13.07
CA LYS A 62 -11.28 -3.87 -12.43
C LYS A 62 -11.33 -2.54 -13.22
N GLY A 63 -10.75 -2.47 -14.40
CA GLY A 63 -10.77 -1.30 -15.26
C GLY A 63 -9.66 -0.28 -15.01
N ALA A 64 -8.72 -0.55 -14.10
CA ALA A 64 -7.64 0.38 -13.82
C ALA A 64 -6.66 0.48 -15.00
N THR A 65 -6.29 1.70 -15.36
CA THR A 65 -5.29 2.01 -16.40
C THR A 65 -4.02 2.62 -15.82
N HIS A 66 -4.12 3.07 -14.59
CA HIS A 66 -3.06 3.77 -13.85
C HIS A 66 -2.95 3.18 -12.45
N TYR A 67 -1.81 3.45 -11.81
CA TYR A 67 -1.60 3.20 -10.39
C TYR A 67 -1.11 4.46 -9.69
N THR A 68 -1.25 4.51 -8.38
CA THR A 68 -0.73 5.59 -7.55
C THR A 68 -0.15 5.07 -6.24
N HIS A 69 0.98 5.63 -5.83
CA HIS A 69 1.46 5.50 -4.46
C HIS A 69 0.66 6.47 -3.59
N TRP A 70 -0.22 5.91 -2.79
CA TRP A 70 -1.18 6.65 -1.98
C TRP A 70 -0.66 6.81 -0.55
N PHE A 71 -0.51 8.05 -0.07
CA PHE A 71 0.03 8.35 1.24
C PHE A 71 -0.54 9.65 1.84
N GLN A 72 -0.34 9.84 3.14
CA GLN A 72 -0.80 10.98 3.92
C GLN A 72 0.42 11.81 4.35
N PRO A 73 0.86 12.81 3.58
CA PRO A 73 1.97 13.67 3.96
C PRO A 73 1.62 14.54 5.16
N LEU A 74 2.64 15.14 5.79
CA LEU A 74 2.46 16.05 6.94
C LEU A 74 1.70 17.34 6.59
N THR A 75 1.48 17.61 5.31
CA THR A 75 0.59 18.70 4.84
C THR A 75 -0.88 18.47 5.21
N GLY A 76 -1.25 17.24 5.59
CA GLY A 76 -2.62 16.85 5.97
C GLY A 76 -3.55 16.52 4.80
N VAL A 77 -3.11 16.73 3.56
CA VAL A 77 -3.89 16.39 2.35
C VAL A 77 -3.29 15.13 1.73
N THR A 78 -4.14 14.16 1.39
CA THR A 78 -3.71 12.92 0.74
C THR A 78 -2.94 13.24 -0.54
N ALA A 79 -1.78 12.60 -0.71
CA ALA A 79 -0.95 12.75 -1.89
C ALA A 79 -1.03 11.49 -2.74
N GLU A 80 -0.98 11.69 -4.05
CA GLU A 80 -1.08 10.65 -5.06
C GLU A 80 -0.11 10.98 -6.20
N LYS A 81 0.69 10.00 -6.59
CA LYS A 81 1.49 10.10 -7.81
C LYS A 81 0.95 9.08 -8.80
N HIS A 82 0.20 9.57 -9.77
CA HIS A 82 -0.39 8.71 -10.80
C HIS A 82 0.63 8.37 -11.87
N ASP A 83 0.84 7.09 -12.09
CA ASP A 83 1.65 6.54 -13.16
C ASP A 83 0.82 5.59 -14.01
N SER A 84 1.05 5.58 -15.32
CA SER A 84 0.35 4.68 -16.24
C SER A 84 0.99 3.30 -16.23
N PHE A 85 0.17 2.25 -16.37
CA PHE A 85 0.68 0.92 -16.70
C PHE A 85 1.23 0.81 -18.13
N ILE A 86 0.88 1.75 -19.01
CA ILE A 86 1.25 1.70 -20.42
C ILE A 86 2.73 2.04 -20.57
N THR A 87 3.47 1.13 -21.21
CA THR A 87 4.86 1.36 -21.61
C THR A 87 4.97 2.17 -22.90
N ALA A 88 6.19 2.59 -23.22
CA ALA A 88 6.45 3.20 -24.53
C ALA A 88 6.02 2.28 -25.68
N PRO A 89 5.52 2.84 -26.79
CA PRO A 89 5.09 2.04 -27.93
C PRO A 89 6.22 1.17 -28.50
N LEU A 90 5.87 -0.06 -28.80
CA LEU A 90 6.76 -0.98 -29.52
C LEU A 90 6.89 -0.56 -31.01
N PRO A 91 7.90 -1.04 -31.73
CA PRO A 91 8.09 -0.74 -33.16
C PRO A 91 6.88 -1.10 -34.04
N ASN A 92 6.03 -2.02 -33.59
CA ASN A 92 4.79 -2.41 -34.28
C ASN A 92 3.57 -1.54 -33.91
N GLY A 93 3.76 -0.45 -33.16
CA GLY A 93 2.71 0.45 -32.69
C GLY A 93 1.85 -0.06 -31.53
N LYS A 94 2.14 -1.27 -31.01
CA LYS A 94 1.46 -1.79 -29.82
C LYS A 94 2.12 -1.28 -28.54
N VAL A 95 1.36 -1.24 -27.46
CA VAL A 95 1.85 -0.93 -26.11
C VAL A 95 1.74 -2.17 -25.24
N LEU A 96 2.59 -2.26 -24.24
CA LEU A 96 2.48 -3.24 -23.17
C LEU A 96 2.01 -2.55 -21.91
N MET A 97 1.32 -3.27 -21.07
CA MET A 97 1.01 -2.83 -19.71
C MET A 97 1.96 -3.54 -18.74
N SER A 98 2.75 -2.78 -18.01
CA SER A 98 3.75 -3.30 -17.08
C SER A 98 3.62 -2.63 -15.72
N PHE A 99 4.01 -3.36 -14.70
CA PHE A 99 4.17 -2.88 -13.34
C PHE A 99 5.14 -3.82 -12.64
N SER A 100 6.29 -3.32 -12.25
CA SER A 100 7.37 -4.12 -11.66
C SER A 100 7.34 -4.09 -10.13
N GLY A 101 8.00 -5.05 -9.52
CA GLY A 101 8.19 -5.06 -8.08
C GLY A 101 8.96 -3.85 -7.56
N LYS A 102 9.87 -3.31 -8.37
CA LYS A 102 10.57 -2.06 -8.02
C LYS A 102 9.60 -0.89 -7.91
N GLU A 103 8.67 -0.77 -8.86
CA GLU A 103 7.63 0.26 -8.85
C GLU A 103 6.63 0.05 -7.72
N LEU A 104 6.32 -1.22 -7.38
CA LEU A 104 5.47 -1.54 -6.24
C LEU A 104 6.13 -1.13 -4.90
N ILE A 105 7.38 -1.56 -4.68
CA ILE A 105 8.05 -1.37 -3.39
C ILE A 105 8.33 0.10 -3.11
N LYS A 106 8.76 0.86 -4.12
CA LYS A 106 9.32 2.19 -3.92
C LYS A 106 8.93 3.15 -5.04
N GLY A 107 8.44 4.31 -4.63
CA GLY A 107 8.25 5.46 -5.49
C GLY A 107 9.09 6.66 -5.03
N GLU A 108 9.34 7.57 -5.95
CA GLU A 108 9.98 8.86 -5.67
C GLU A 108 9.00 9.97 -6.06
N PRO A 109 8.12 10.41 -5.12
CA PRO A 109 7.18 11.47 -5.40
C PRO A 109 7.91 12.79 -5.62
N ASP A 110 7.34 13.63 -6.45
CA ASP A 110 7.78 15.01 -6.67
C ASP A 110 6.72 16.02 -6.21
N ALA A 111 6.97 17.31 -6.44
CA ALA A 111 6.06 18.37 -6.03
C ALA A 111 4.65 18.23 -6.64
N SER A 112 4.51 17.58 -7.79
CA SER A 112 3.21 17.35 -8.45
C SER A 112 2.32 16.35 -7.72
N SER A 113 2.92 15.52 -6.88
CA SER A 113 2.20 14.53 -6.04
C SER A 113 1.48 15.16 -4.85
N PHE A 114 1.74 16.44 -4.55
CA PHE A 114 1.19 17.16 -3.39
C PHE A 114 0.13 18.15 -3.81
N PRO A 115 -1.15 17.93 -3.47
CA PRO A 115 -2.24 18.83 -3.87
C PRO A 115 -2.10 20.27 -3.37
N SER A 116 -1.41 20.46 -2.23
CA SER A 116 -1.19 21.78 -1.63
C SER A 116 -0.19 22.66 -2.39
N GLY A 117 0.67 22.10 -3.25
CA GLY A 117 1.67 22.84 -4.01
C GLY A 117 2.62 23.71 -3.18
N GLY A 118 3.45 24.53 -3.85
CA GLY A 118 4.30 25.54 -3.24
C GLY A 118 5.64 25.03 -2.70
N LEU A 119 6.42 25.96 -2.13
CA LEU A 119 7.80 25.71 -1.67
C LEU A 119 7.89 24.59 -0.62
N ARG A 120 6.94 24.56 0.31
CA ARG A 120 6.93 23.53 1.35
C ARG A 120 6.71 22.15 0.76
N ALA A 121 5.76 21.99 -0.14
CA ALA A 121 5.52 20.75 -0.84
C ALA A 121 6.77 20.27 -1.60
N THR A 122 7.52 21.19 -2.20
CA THR A 122 8.79 20.88 -2.88
C THR A 122 9.84 20.32 -1.92
N PHE A 123 9.92 20.80 -0.68
CA PHE A 123 10.82 20.23 0.33
C PHE A 123 10.34 18.88 0.82
N GLU A 124 9.06 18.74 1.10
CA GLU A 124 8.44 17.49 1.57
C GLU A 124 8.43 16.40 0.50
N ALA A 125 8.49 16.78 -0.80
CA ALA A 125 8.59 15.85 -1.92
C ALA A 125 9.95 15.14 -2.05
N ARG A 126 10.92 15.48 -1.21
CA ARG A 126 12.26 14.87 -1.23
C ARG A 126 12.32 13.64 -0.32
N GLY A 127 11.83 12.52 -0.83
CA GLY A 127 11.83 11.28 -0.08
C GLY A 127 11.41 10.09 -0.92
N TYR A 128 11.10 9.03 -0.22
CA TYR A 128 10.64 7.79 -0.82
C TYR A 128 9.27 7.42 -0.27
N THR A 129 8.41 6.91 -1.15
CA THR A 129 7.30 6.06 -0.72
C THR A 129 7.80 4.63 -0.58
N ALA A 130 7.35 3.96 0.46
CA ALA A 130 7.60 2.54 0.67
C ALA A 130 6.26 1.80 0.79
N TRP A 131 6.06 0.78 -0.02
CA TRP A 131 4.84 -0.02 0.05
C TRP A 131 4.63 -0.58 1.45
N ASP A 132 3.47 -0.31 2.02
CA ASP A 132 3.02 -0.93 3.25
C ASP A 132 2.22 -2.20 2.93
N CYS A 133 2.90 -3.33 2.90
CA CYS A 133 2.29 -4.64 2.64
C CYS A 133 1.32 -5.10 3.73
N THR A 134 1.20 -4.38 4.85
CA THR A 134 0.21 -4.65 5.91
C THR A 134 -1.14 -4.00 5.63
N SER A 135 -1.20 -3.06 4.68
CA SER A 135 -2.41 -2.40 4.21
C SER A 135 -2.74 -2.90 2.80
N PRO A 136 -3.97 -3.35 2.52
CA PRO A 136 -4.31 -3.85 1.21
C PRO A 136 -4.35 -2.71 0.18
N ALA A 137 -3.88 -2.97 -1.04
CA ALA A 137 -4.12 -2.11 -2.18
C ALA A 137 -5.60 -2.18 -2.58
N PHE A 138 -6.09 -1.15 -3.24
CA PHE A 138 -7.49 -1.08 -3.65
C PHE A 138 -7.64 -0.32 -4.97
N VAL A 139 -8.70 -0.59 -5.70
CA VAL A 139 -9.07 0.18 -6.87
C VAL A 139 -10.07 1.25 -6.45
N ARG A 140 -9.82 2.48 -6.89
CA ARG A 140 -10.74 3.60 -6.76
C ARG A 140 -11.25 3.97 -8.14
N GLU A 141 -12.56 4.07 -8.27
CA GLU A 141 -13.23 4.61 -9.46
C GLU A 141 -13.60 6.07 -9.23
N ASP A 142 -13.39 6.88 -10.23
CA ASP A 142 -13.85 8.26 -10.29
C ASP A 142 -14.29 8.60 -11.73
N ASP A 143 -14.68 9.86 -11.97
CA ASP A 143 -15.13 10.33 -13.30
C ASP A 143 -14.04 10.20 -14.39
N GLY A 144 -12.78 10.06 -13.99
CA GLY A 144 -11.62 9.89 -14.89
C GLY A 144 -11.27 8.44 -15.20
N GLY A 145 -11.91 7.48 -14.54
CA GLY A 145 -11.66 6.04 -14.69
C GLY A 145 -11.22 5.36 -13.40
N ALA A 146 -10.69 4.17 -13.51
CA ALA A 146 -10.24 3.38 -12.37
C ALA A 146 -8.72 3.47 -12.17
N ILE A 147 -8.29 3.57 -10.91
CA ILE A 147 -6.89 3.73 -10.50
C ILE A 147 -6.58 2.73 -9.40
N LEU A 148 -5.47 2.00 -9.54
CA LEU A 148 -4.92 1.18 -8.47
C LEU A 148 -4.24 2.06 -7.43
N CYS A 149 -4.76 2.10 -6.21
CA CYS A 149 -4.19 2.81 -5.07
C CYS A 149 -3.35 1.85 -4.22
N ILE A 150 -2.06 2.17 -4.06
CA ILE A 150 -1.09 1.36 -3.30
C ILE A 150 -0.75 2.12 -2.02
N PRO A 151 -1.23 1.67 -0.84
CA PRO A 151 -0.92 2.31 0.43
C PRO A 151 0.58 2.28 0.72
N THR A 152 1.16 3.46 0.97
CA THR A 152 2.60 3.61 1.21
C THR A 152 2.87 4.44 2.46
N ALA A 153 4.02 4.20 3.06
CA ALA A 153 4.67 5.13 3.96
C ALA A 153 5.53 6.11 3.15
N PHE A 154 5.75 7.31 3.69
CA PHE A 154 6.59 8.32 3.06
C PHE A 154 7.63 8.84 4.04
N CYS A 155 8.89 8.74 3.68
CA CYS A 155 10.01 9.17 4.50
C CYS A 155 11.08 9.89 3.68
N SER A 156 11.89 10.72 4.36
CA SER A 156 13.04 11.39 3.75
C SER A 156 14.13 10.39 3.35
N TYR A 157 15.12 10.87 2.57
CA TYR A 157 16.29 10.05 2.22
C TYR A 157 17.13 9.63 3.42
N THR A 158 17.00 10.32 4.55
CA THR A 158 17.68 10.04 5.82
C THR A 158 16.80 9.27 6.81
N GLY A 159 15.55 8.99 6.44
CA GLY A 159 14.62 8.14 7.20
C GLY A 159 13.69 8.87 8.15
N GLU A 160 13.63 10.21 8.13
CA GLU A 160 12.64 10.97 8.89
C GLU A 160 11.24 10.73 8.31
N ALA A 161 10.26 10.64 9.20
CA ALA A 161 8.86 10.54 8.79
C ALA A 161 8.40 11.86 8.15
N LEU A 162 7.88 11.76 6.92
CA LEU A 162 7.27 12.87 6.18
C LEU A 162 5.76 12.67 6.01
N ASP A 163 5.19 11.66 6.63
CA ASP A 163 3.80 11.29 6.61
C ASP A 163 3.25 11.01 8.01
N GLN A 164 1.96 10.73 8.09
CA GLN A 164 1.30 10.35 9.33
C GLN A 164 1.39 8.84 9.61
N LYS A 165 1.57 8.01 8.59
CA LYS A 165 1.60 6.56 8.70
C LYS A 165 2.90 6.03 9.31
N THR A 166 4.04 6.59 8.94
CA THR A 166 5.34 6.16 9.46
C THR A 166 5.43 6.26 11.00
N PRO A 167 5.03 7.38 11.65
CA PRO A 167 4.98 7.44 13.11
C PRO A 167 4.03 6.40 13.72
N LEU A 168 2.87 6.16 13.11
CA LEU A 168 1.93 5.15 13.56
C LEU A 168 2.55 3.75 13.51
N LEU A 169 3.14 3.36 12.40
CA LEU A 169 3.77 2.03 12.25
C LEU A 169 4.92 1.84 13.24
N ARG A 170 5.76 2.85 13.44
CA ARG A 170 6.85 2.83 14.42
C ARG A 170 6.34 2.72 15.87
N SER A 171 5.26 3.42 16.19
CA SER A 171 4.63 3.34 17.52
C SER A 171 4.04 1.96 17.78
N MET A 172 3.40 1.36 16.78
CA MET A 172 2.87 -0.02 16.87
C MET A 172 3.98 -1.04 17.09
N GLU A 173 5.13 -0.87 16.44
CA GLU A 173 6.30 -1.73 16.64
C GLU A 173 6.87 -1.59 18.05
N ALA A 174 7.03 -0.37 18.54
CA ALA A 174 7.49 -0.11 19.91
C ALA A 174 6.55 -0.73 20.96
N VAL A 175 5.23 -0.58 20.78
CA VAL A 175 4.23 -1.22 21.66
C VAL A 175 4.34 -2.74 21.60
N GLN A 176 4.47 -3.30 20.40
CA GLN A 176 4.64 -4.75 20.22
C GLN A 176 5.84 -5.28 21.00
N GLU A 177 6.98 -4.62 20.89
CA GLU A 177 8.22 -5.04 21.55
C GLU A 177 8.05 -5.05 23.08
N GLN A 178 7.50 -3.99 23.66
CA GLN A 178 7.31 -3.91 25.11
C GLN A 178 6.22 -4.87 25.60
N ALA A 179 5.15 -5.05 24.85
CA ALA A 179 4.11 -6.03 25.17
C ALA A 179 4.65 -7.46 25.14
N LEU A 180 5.49 -7.82 24.16
CA LEU A 180 6.15 -9.13 24.13
C LEU A 180 7.07 -9.35 25.34
N ARG A 181 7.80 -8.32 25.78
CA ARG A 181 8.61 -8.40 27.01
C ARG A 181 7.73 -8.68 28.21
N LEU A 182 6.61 -7.98 28.34
CA LEU A 182 5.69 -8.13 29.47
C LEU A 182 5.09 -9.54 29.53
N ILE A 183 4.51 -10.04 28.43
CA ILE A 183 3.87 -11.37 28.42
C ILE A 183 4.86 -12.52 28.65
N ARG A 184 6.13 -12.33 28.28
CA ARG A 184 7.20 -13.30 28.59
C ARG A 184 7.46 -13.43 30.08
N LEU A 185 7.32 -12.34 30.86
CA LEU A 185 7.41 -12.39 32.32
C LEU A 185 6.29 -13.22 32.95
N PHE A 186 5.14 -13.34 32.27
CA PHE A 186 4.04 -14.22 32.68
C PHE A 186 4.13 -15.64 32.10
N GLY A 187 5.30 -16.03 31.57
CA GLY A 187 5.56 -17.38 31.08
C GLY A 187 5.09 -17.66 29.66
N ASN A 188 4.64 -16.67 28.91
CA ASN A 188 4.30 -16.87 27.50
C ASN A 188 5.58 -16.98 26.65
N THR A 189 5.86 -18.16 26.12
CA THR A 189 7.03 -18.46 25.29
C THR A 189 6.66 -18.64 23.81
N THR A 190 5.40 -18.68 23.46
CA THR A 190 4.90 -19.05 22.12
C THR A 190 4.53 -17.85 21.26
N SER A 191 4.05 -16.77 21.85
CA SER A 191 3.67 -15.55 21.11
C SER A 191 4.87 -14.90 20.46
N ARG A 192 4.75 -14.62 19.17
CA ARG A 192 5.80 -13.97 18.37
C ARG A 192 5.49 -12.52 18.04
N LYS A 193 4.21 -12.15 18.11
CA LYS A 193 3.74 -10.81 17.76
C LYS A 193 2.57 -10.40 18.66
N VAL A 194 2.55 -9.12 19.02
CA VAL A 194 1.41 -8.46 19.66
C VAL A 194 0.97 -7.33 18.74
N LYS A 195 -0.30 -7.27 18.40
CA LYS A 195 -0.85 -6.21 17.55
C LYS A 195 -1.83 -5.37 18.37
N PRO A 196 -1.66 -4.05 18.41
CA PRO A 196 -2.71 -3.17 18.90
C PRO A 196 -3.90 -3.21 17.93
N SER A 197 -5.09 -3.17 18.46
CA SER A 197 -6.33 -3.01 17.68
C SER A 197 -6.96 -1.67 18.06
N VAL A 198 -7.62 -1.05 17.11
CA VAL A 198 -8.35 0.20 17.30
C VAL A 198 -9.79 0.03 16.83
N GLY A 199 -10.73 0.55 17.61
CA GLY A 199 -12.09 0.79 17.17
C GLY A 199 -12.22 2.28 16.84
N VAL A 200 -12.76 2.59 15.67
CA VAL A 200 -12.97 3.97 15.26
C VAL A 200 -14.35 4.41 15.73
N GLU A 201 -14.40 5.54 16.43
CA GLU A 201 -15.63 6.25 16.78
C GLU A 201 -15.69 7.57 16.04
N GLN A 202 -16.91 8.00 15.73
CA GLN A 202 -17.18 9.29 15.15
C GLN A 202 -18.03 10.09 16.12
N GLU A 203 -17.51 11.23 16.57
CA GLU A 203 -18.21 12.18 17.43
C GLU A 203 -18.54 13.45 16.66
N TYR A 204 -19.72 14.05 16.89
CA TYR A 204 -20.21 15.27 16.28
C TYR A 204 -20.35 16.38 17.32
#